data_7f58fc914eeeaba315362944f012fe59
#
_entry.id   7f58fc914eeeaba315362944f012fe59
#
_cell.length_a   1.000
_cell.length_b   1.000
_cell.length_c   1.000
_cell.angle_alpha   90.00
_cell.angle_beta   90.00
_cell.angle_gamma   90.00
#
_symmetry.space_group_name_H-M   'P 1'
#
loop_
_entity.id
_entity.type
_entity.pdbx_description
1 polymer ?
#
loop_
_entity_poly.entity_id
_entity_poly.type
_entity_poly.pdbx_seq_one_letter_code
_entity_poly.pdbx_strand_id
1 'polypeptide(L)'
;EVLYGTSYYGLPQPQVARLRPPALKGFFAIEMCTDFFRHIAMFGGAPQPGFFATWMGANFTPFQFKLHVPPLLRAVASHITNSPLKRLWWPQLKKRMARVMKGFQNETPERATRELFAGLMLDGKTRATSLLPAGPSGMLADIAVPFVVVQNPGYLNLHQFGAYDLFENAGTPADRRWLIIGSPAFELPAYHWQLEALAFFDHLLYGAENGYESQARVRYWRQGARTYGSASDWPLPDSAPLRLYLASGGDDRATHRLTRELPTDGLNR
;
A
#
# COMPACT_ATOMS: atom_id res chain seq x y z
N GLU A 1 8.90 19.31 11.85
CA GLU A 1 9.18 18.01 11.23
C GLU A 1 8.01 17.61 10.32
N VAL A 2 8.31 16.83 9.27
CA VAL A 2 7.33 16.23 8.35
C VAL A 2 7.69 14.78 8.10
N LEU A 3 6.72 13.96 7.68
CA LEU A 3 6.95 12.57 7.34
C LEU A 3 6.68 12.36 5.84
N TYR A 4 7.54 11.55 5.21
CA TYR A 4 7.42 11.15 3.81
C TYR A 4 7.74 9.67 3.66
N GLY A 5 6.98 8.96 2.84
CA GLY A 5 7.32 7.58 2.53
C GLY A 5 6.27 6.81 1.76
N THR A 6 6.74 5.72 1.16
CA THR A 6 5.93 4.82 0.34
C THR A 6 5.82 3.45 1.01
N SER A 7 4.66 2.81 0.94
CA SER A 7 4.40 1.46 1.43
C SER A 7 4.73 1.34 2.92
N TYR A 8 5.70 0.51 3.29
CA TYR A 8 6.11 0.34 4.69
C TYR A 8 6.45 1.67 5.39
N TYR A 9 7.06 2.62 4.70
CA TYR A 9 7.37 3.95 5.24
C TYR A 9 6.15 4.90 5.25
N GLY A 10 5.11 4.58 4.49
CA GLY A 10 3.82 5.27 4.54
C GLY A 10 2.94 4.81 5.70
N LEU A 11 3.01 3.50 6.04
CA LEU A 11 2.16 2.86 7.04
C LEU A 11 2.23 3.50 8.44
N PRO A 12 3.40 3.82 9.02
CA PRO A 12 3.49 4.38 10.37
C PRO A 12 3.10 5.86 10.45
N GLN A 13 3.01 6.59 9.34
CA GLN A 13 2.77 8.04 9.37
C GLN A 13 1.44 8.42 10.03
N PRO A 14 0.28 7.82 9.68
CA PRO A 14 -0.96 8.08 10.40
C PRO A 14 -0.89 7.65 11.87
N GLN A 15 -0.13 6.59 12.18
CA GLN A 15 0.05 6.14 13.57
C GLN A 15 0.79 7.17 14.42
N VAL A 16 1.82 7.79 13.85
CA VAL A 16 2.54 8.88 14.50
C VAL A 16 1.65 10.13 14.59
N ALA A 17 0.97 10.48 13.49
CA ALA A 17 0.15 11.68 13.42
C ALA A 17 -1.00 11.69 14.44
N ARG A 18 -1.64 10.55 14.71
CA ARG A 18 -2.70 10.43 15.72
C ARG A 18 -2.22 10.66 17.15
N LEU A 19 -0.94 10.45 17.43
CA LEU A 19 -0.33 10.75 18.73
C LEU A 19 -0.07 12.23 18.92
N ARG A 20 -0.29 13.05 17.89
CA ARG A 20 -0.16 14.52 17.90
C ARG A 20 1.17 15.02 18.44
N PRO A 21 2.32 14.50 17.99
CA PRO A 21 3.60 15.03 18.49
C PRO A 21 3.72 16.50 18.08
N PRO A 22 4.13 17.39 18.99
CA PRO A 22 4.08 18.84 18.76
C PRO A 22 4.99 19.32 17.63
N ALA A 23 6.03 18.57 17.33
CA ALA A 23 6.96 18.87 16.26
C ALA A 23 6.41 18.50 14.86
N LEU A 24 5.42 17.60 14.77
CA LEU A 24 4.88 17.17 13.50
C LEU A 24 3.99 18.25 12.87
N LYS A 25 4.34 18.68 11.67
CA LYS A 25 3.60 19.69 10.90
C LYS A 25 2.71 19.09 9.82
N GLY A 26 3.03 17.91 9.31
CA GLY A 26 2.24 17.20 8.31
C GLY A 26 2.96 15.98 7.75
N PHE A 27 2.31 15.28 6.83
CA PHE A 27 2.90 14.10 6.21
C PHE A 27 2.43 13.87 4.77
N PHE A 28 3.26 13.15 4.02
CA PHE A 28 2.98 12.73 2.65
C PHE A 28 3.16 11.21 2.56
N ALA A 29 2.05 10.48 2.50
CA ALA A 29 2.02 9.02 2.53
C ALA A 29 1.59 8.44 1.17
N ILE A 30 2.39 7.53 0.64
CA ILE A 30 2.13 6.89 -0.65
C ILE A 30 1.92 5.40 -0.41
N GLU A 31 0.88 4.82 -1.01
CA GLU A 31 0.62 3.37 -0.94
C GLU A 31 0.61 2.85 0.51
N MET A 32 -0.21 3.42 1.33
CA MET A 32 -0.31 3.08 2.75
C MET A 32 -1.62 2.36 3.06
N CYS A 33 -1.73 1.76 4.23
CA CYS A 33 -2.98 1.24 4.76
C CYS A 33 -3.23 1.74 6.20
N THR A 34 -4.49 1.83 6.55
CA THR A 34 -4.95 2.18 7.89
C THR A 34 -5.30 0.96 8.72
N ASP A 35 -5.63 -0.14 8.07
CA ASP A 35 -5.96 -1.42 8.68
C ASP A 35 -5.21 -2.55 7.94
N PHE A 36 -4.12 -3.01 8.54
CA PHE A 36 -3.30 -4.05 7.93
C PHE A 36 -4.06 -5.35 7.69
N PHE A 37 -4.94 -5.71 8.62
CA PHE A 37 -5.73 -6.93 8.50
C PHE A 37 -6.69 -6.85 7.30
N ARG A 38 -7.51 -5.80 7.21
CA ARG A 38 -8.50 -5.66 6.14
C ARG A 38 -7.91 -5.31 4.79
N HIS A 39 -6.85 -4.50 4.79
CA HIS A 39 -6.32 -3.92 3.55
C HIS A 39 -5.20 -4.75 2.94
N ILE A 40 -4.57 -5.63 3.73
CA ILE A 40 -3.44 -6.45 3.27
C ILE A 40 -3.67 -7.93 3.55
N ALA A 41 -3.89 -8.32 4.81
CA ALA A 41 -3.92 -9.72 5.19
C ALA A 41 -5.17 -10.46 4.69
N MET A 42 -6.34 -9.84 4.84
CA MET A 42 -7.66 -10.40 4.55
C MET A 42 -8.42 -9.48 3.59
N PHE A 43 -7.82 -9.19 2.47
CA PHE A 43 -8.39 -8.30 1.46
C PHE A 43 -9.73 -8.83 0.94
N GLY A 44 -10.79 -8.03 1.12
CA GLY A 44 -12.13 -8.48 0.78
C GLY A 44 -12.64 -9.69 1.60
N GLY A 45 -12.03 -9.96 2.76
CA GLY A 45 -12.34 -11.12 3.60
C GLY A 45 -11.63 -12.42 3.21
N ALA A 46 -10.82 -12.39 2.16
CA ALA A 46 -10.04 -13.54 1.70
C ALA A 46 -8.56 -13.41 2.07
N PRO A 47 -7.92 -14.46 2.60
CA PRO A 47 -6.49 -14.43 2.91
C PRO A 47 -5.65 -14.32 1.62
N GLN A 48 -4.53 -13.63 1.70
CA GLN A 48 -3.58 -13.47 0.59
C GLN A 48 -2.25 -14.23 0.82
N PRO A 49 -2.28 -15.58 0.86
CA PRO A 49 -1.10 -16.37 1.19
C PRO A 49 0.01 -16.21 0.14
N GLY A 50 -0.33 -16.05 -1.13
CA GLY A 50 0.64 -15.89 -2.20
C GLY A 50 1.49 -14.64 -2.07
N PHE A 51 0.86 -13.51 -1.73
CA PHE A 51 1.58 -12.28 -1.45
C PHE A 51 2.50 -12.42 -0.25
N PHE A 52 1.98 -12.93 0.87
CA PHE A 52 2.78 -13.05 2.09
C PHE A 52 3.96 -13.99 1.90
N ALA A 53 3.78 -15.14 1.27
CA ALA A 53 4.88 -16.08 0.99
C ALA A 53 5.98 -15.42 0.13
N THR A 54 5.58 -14.71 -0.91
CA THR A 54 6.52 -14.02 -1.80
C THR A 54 7.21 -12.85 -1.10
N TRP A 55 6.47 -12.02 -0.39
CA TRP A 55 7.01 -10.83 0.27
C TRP A 55 7.90 -11.20 1.45
N MET A 56 7.50 -12.19 2.27
CA MET A 56 8.29 -12.72 3.37
C MET A 56 9.58 -13.35 2.84
N GLY A 57 9.48 -14.19 1.81
CA GLY A 57 10.65 -14.79 1.18
C GLY A 57 11.61 -13.75 0.59
N ALA A 58 11.10 -12.71 -0.06
CA ALA A 58 11.93 -11.66 -0.65
C ALA A 58 12.59 -10.73 0.37
N ASN A 59 11.91 -10.42 1.48
CA ASN A 59 12.39 -9.43 2.45
C ASN A 59 13.04 -10.03 3.67
N PHE A 60 12.48 -11.09 4.25
CA PHE A 60 13.03 -11.69 5.48
C PHE A 60 14.29 -12.50 5.23
N THR A 61 14.37 -13.25 4.15
CA THR A 61 15.55 -14.05 3.85
C THR A 61 16.81 -13.20 3.64
N PRO A 62 16.80 -12.15 2.78
CA PRO A 62 17.95 -11.25 2.66
C PRO A 62 18.28 -10.51 3.96
N PHE A 63 17.28 -10.19 4.77
CA PHE A 63 17.46 -9.52 6.05
C PHE A 63 18.15 -10.44 7.05
N GLN A 64 17.68 -11.67 7.21
CA GLN A 64 18.29 -12.71 8.04
C GLN A 64 19.73 -12.99 7.59
N PHE A 65 19.94 -13.10 6.28
CA PHE A 65 21.28 -13.27 5.72
C PHE A 65 22.20 -12.10 6.07
N LYS A 66 21.71 -10.86 5.99
CA LYS A 66 22.48 -9.67 6.38
C LYS A 66 22.82 -9.64 7.88
N LEU A 67 21.94 -10.12 8.72
CA LEU A 67 22.17 -10.16 10.18
C LEU A 67 23.22 -11.19 10.57
N HIS A 68 23.23 -12.36 9.91
CA HIS A 68 24.07 -13.49 10.30
C HIS A 68 25.38 -13.59 9.51
N VAL A 69 25.53 -12.82 8.43
CA VAL A 69 26.78 -12.81 7.66
C VAL A 69 27.76 -11.78 8.24
N PRO A 70 29.00 -12.19 8.60
CA PRO A 70 30.01 -11.28 9.10
C PRO A 70 30.24 -10.07 8.18
N PRO A 71 30.53 -8.87 8.72
CA PRO A 71 30.76 -7.65 7.94
C PRO A 71 31.78 -7.80 6.82
N LEU A 72 32.86 -8.54 7.07
CA LEU A 72 33.91 -8.82 6.09
C LEU A 72 33.36 -9.58 4.88
N LEU A 73 32.57 -10.62 5.11
CA LEU A 73 31.96 -11.40 4.02
C LEU A 73 30.91 -10.58 3.26
N ARG A 74 30.23 -9.66 3.92
CA ARG A 74 29.33 -8.69 3.25
C ARG A 74 30.08 -7.73 2.34
N ALA A 75 31.21 -7.21 2.81
CA ALA A 75 32.08 -6.35 2.00
C ALA A 75 32.64 -7.09 0.78
N VAL A 76 33.12 -8.31 0.96
CA VAL A 76 33.58 -9.17 -0.14
C VAL A 76 32.43 -9.47 -1.12
N ALA A 77 31.26 -9.85 -0.64
CA ALA A 77 30.10 -10.11 -1.48
C ALA A 77 29.67 -8.85 -2.26
N SER A 78 29.67 -7.68 -1.63
CA SER A 78 29.40 -6.40 -2.29
C SER A 78 30.42 -6.09 -3.38
N HIS A 79 31.69 -6.33 -3.12
CA HIS A 79 32.76 -6.09 -4.09
C HIS A 79 32.63 -7.02 -5.31
N ILE A 80 32.32 -8.29 -5.06
CA ILE A 80 32.09 -9.28 -6.12
C ILE A 80 30.85 -8.92 -6.95
N THR A 81 29.75 -8.51 -6.31
CA THR A 81 28.50 -8.16 -7.02
C THR A 81 28.62 -6.90 -7.87
N ASN A 82 29.53 -6.01 -7.54
CA ASN A 82 29.80 -4.79 -8.31
C ASN A 82 30.94 -4.96 -9.35
N SER A 83 31.57 -6.14 -9.41
CA SER A 83 32.64 -6.43 -10.35
C SER A 83 32.12 -6.51 -11.80
N PRO A 84 32.89 -6.00 -12.80
CA PRO A 84 32.59 -6.21 -14.23
C PRO A 84 32.56 -7.70 -14.62
N LEU A 85 33.23 -8.56 -13.86
CA LEU A 85 33.22 -10.01 -14.04
C LEU A 85 31.87 -10.65 -13.67
N LYS A 86 30.94 -9.88 -13.14
CA LYS A 86 29.56 -10.28 -12.81
C LYS A 86 28.87 -11.07 -13.95
N ARG A 87 29.14 -10.75 -15.19
CA ARG A 87 28.56 -11.42 -16.37
C ARG A 87 28.88 -12.92 -16.44
N LEU A 88 30.02 -13.34 -15.89
CA LEU A 88 30.49 -14.72 -15.94
C LEU A 88 29.80 -15.64 -14.92
N TRP A 89 29.56 -15.15 -13.73
CA TRP A 89 29.03 -15.98 -12.62
C TRP A 89 27.57 -15.66 -12.25
N TRP A 90 27.04 -14.51 -12.67
CA TRP A 90 25.69 -14.08 -12.35
C TRP A 90 24.59 -15.05 -12.80
N PRO A 91 24.63 -15.69 -13.99
CA PRO A 91 23.62 -16.66 -14.38
C PRO A 91 23.57 -17.87 -13.46
N GLN A 92 24.73 -18.34 -12.98
CA GLN A 92 24.82 -19.47 -12.05
C GLN A 92 24.34 -19.09 -10.65
N LEU A 93 24.70 -17.89 -10.18
CA LEU A 93 24.21 -17.38 -8.92
C LEU A 93 22.69 -17.20 -8.95
N LYS A 94 22.12 -16.65 -10.03
CA LYS A 94 20.66 -16.55 -10.20
C LYS A 94 19.99 -17.93 -10.10
N LYS A 95 20.54 -18.96 -10.74
CA LYS A 95 20.02 -20.33 -10.66
C LYS A 95 20.10 -20.90 -9.24
N ARG A 96 21.16 -20.62 -8.50
CA ARG A 96 21.31 -21.02 -7.11
C ARG A 96 20.34 -20.26 -6.21
N MET A 97 20.24 -18.94 -6.37
CA MET A 97 19.28 -18.13 -5.63
C MET A 97 17.84 -18.57 -5.90
N ALA A 98 17.49 -18.85 -7.15
CA ALA A 98 16.15 -19.35 -7.49
C ALA A 98 15.85 -20.70 -6.81
N ARG A 99 16.84 -21.60 -6.70
CA ARG A 99 16.69 -22.86 -5.95
C ARG A 99 16.53 -22.64 -4.45
N VAL A 100 17.32 -21.75 -3.88
CA VAL A 100 17.21 -21.38 -2.47
C VAL A 100 15.85 -20.74 -2.22
N MET A 101 15.42 -19.79 -3.04
CA MET A 101 14.09 -19.17 -2.94
C MET A 101 12.96 -20.18 -3.07
N LYS A 102 13.10 -21.17 -3.97
CA LYS A 102 12.13 -22.25 -4.10
C LYS A 102 12.13 -23.19 -2.87
N GLY A 103 13.28 -23.40 -2.26
CA GLY A 103 13.38 -24.10 -0.97
C GLY A 103 12.65 -23.33 0.13
N PHE A 104 12.88 -22.04 0.25
CA PHE A 104 12.19 -21.18 1.24
C PHE A 104 10.68 -21.10 1.03
N GLN A 105 10.20 -21.20 -0.19
CA GLN A 105 8.76 -21.29 -0.46
C GLN A 105 8.12 -22.58 0.08
N ASN A 106 8.93 -23.62 0.22
CA ASN A 106 8.49 -24.93 0.71
C ASN A 106 8.80 -25.16 2.18
N GLU A 107 9.71 -24.37 2.78
CA GLU A 107 10.00 -24.45 4.20
C GLU A 107 8.98 -23.65 5.01
N THR A 108 8.46 -24.29 6.05
CA THR A 108 7.61 -23.59 7.02
C THR A 108 8.45 -22.54 7.76
N PRO A 109 7.97 -21.29 7.84
CA PRO A 109 8.65 -20.24 8.60
C PRO A 109 8.93 -20.66 10.05
N GLU A 110 9.93 -20.06 10.67
CA GLU A 110 10.16 -20.23 12.11
C GLU A 110 8.89 -19.98 12.93
N ARG A 111 8.81 -20.62 14.09
CA ARG A 111 7.61 -20.60 14.94
C ARG A 111 7.10 -19.18 15.20
N ALA A 112 7.98 -18.25 15.54
CA ALA A 112 7.61 -16.86 15.80
C ALA A 112 6.99 -16.17 14.56
N THR A 113 7.53 -16.45 13.37
CA THR A 113 6.99 -15.94 12.10
C THR A 113 5.64 -16.60 11.78
N ARG A 114 5.50 -17.89 12.10
CA ARG A 114 4.22 -18.60 11.95
C ARG A 114 3.15 -18.08 12.91
N GLU A 115 3.52 -17.83 14.16
CA GLU A 115 2.61 -17.27 15.17
C GLU A 115 2.20 -15.84 14.80
N LEU A 116 3.14 -15.01 14.33
CA LEU A 116 2.84 -13.67 13.81
C LEU A 116 1.93 -13.74 12.58
N PHE A 117 2.24 -14.64 11.65
CA PHE A 117 1.45 -14.81 10.44
C PHE A 117 0.04 -15.34 10.76
N ALA A 118 -0.08 -16.34 11.64
CA ALA A 118 -1.37 -16.84 12.10
C ALA A 118 -2.18 -15.73 12.80
N GLY A 119 -1.53 -14.95 13.65
CA GLY A 119 -2.15 -13.81 14.32
C GLY A 119 -2.64 -12.72 13.33
N LEU A 120 -1.85 -12.42 12.31
CA LEU A 120 -2.21 -11.44 11.28
C LEU A 120 -3.31 -11.94 10.33
N MET A 121 -3.29 -13.24 10.02
CA MET A 121 -4.16 -13.82 8.98
C MET A 121 -5.43 -14.44 9.56
N LEU A 122 -5.36 -15.02 10.75
CA LEU A 122 -6.44 -15.83 11.29
C LEU A 122 -7.07 -15.25 12.55
N ASP A 123 -6.29 -14.56 13.35
CA ASP A 123 -6.75 -14.03 14.62
C ASP A 123 -6.86 -12.49 14.58
N GLY A 124 -8.05 -11.98 14.38
CA GLY A 124 -8.31 -10.53 14.43
C GLY A 124 -7.92 -9.83 15.75
N LYS A 125 -7.42 -10.56 16.75
CA LYS A 125 -6.93 -10.01 18.03
C LYS A 125 -5.68 -9.15 17.87
N THR A 126 -4.81 -9.46 16.91
CA THR A 126 -3.64 -8.61 16.61
C THR A 126 -4.03 -7.23 16.09
N ARG A 127 -5.25 -7.07 15.64
CA ARG A 127 -5.82 -5.81 15.19
C ARG A 127 -5.86 -4.75 16.29
N ALA A 128 -6.12 -5.14 17.53
CA ALA A 128 -6.24 -4.21 18.66
C ALA A 128 -4.91 -3.97 19.40
N THR A 129 -3.94 -4.87 19.28
CA THR A 129 -2.75 -4.90 20.12
C THR A 129 -1.42 -4.78 19.36
N SER A 130 -1.45 -4.87 18.03
CA SER A 130 -0.21 -4.88 17.25
C SER A 130 0.34 -3.48 17.01
N LEU A 131 1.67 -3.41 16.88
CA LEU A 131 2.40 -2.24 16.39
C LEU A 131 2.07 -1.91 14.91
N LEU A 132 1.32 -2.77 14.24
CA LEU A 132 0.87 -2.55 12.88
C LEU A 132 -0.29 -1.56 12.88
N PRO A 133 -0.44 -0.75 11.83
CA PRO A 133 -1.54 0.16 11.71
C PRO A 133 -2.84 -0.64 11.66
N ALA A 134 -3.44 -0.80 12.78
CA ALA A 134 -4.73 -1.40 12.96
C ALA A 134 -5.49 -0.47 13.87
N GLY A 135 -6.32 0.30 13.28
CA GLY A 135 -7.27 1.07 14.03
C GLY A 135 -8.62 0.99 13.36
N PRO A 136 -9.71 0.88 14.09
CA PRO A 136 -10.98 1.26 13.54
C PRO A 136 -10.86 2.69 13.02
N SER A 137 -11.61 3.00 11.96
CA SER A 137 -11.65 4.34 11.35
C SER A 137 -11.84 5.48 12.39
N GLY A 138 -12.42 5.17 13.55
CA GLY A 138 -12.56 6.09 14.67
C GLY A 138 -11.25 6.63 15.26
N MET A 139 -10.13 5.91 15.11
CA MET A 139 -8.83 6.43 15.57
C MET A 139 -8.19 7.41 14.59
N LEU A 140 -8.66 7.46 13.34
CA LEU A 140 -8.17 8.42 12.35
C LEU A 140 -8.67 9.83 12.65
N ALA A 141 -9.79 9.97 13.36
CA ALA A 141 -10.31 11.26 13.82
C ALA A 141 -9.33 12.03 14.72
N ASP A 142 -8.36 11.35 15.33
CA ASP A 142 -7.31 12.00 16.12
C ASP A 142 -6.24 12.70 15.28
N ILE A 143 -6.16 12.44 13.99
CA ILE A 143 -5.22 13.08 13.08
C ILE A 143 -5.72 14.48 12.75
N ALA A 144 -4.93 15.51 13.11
CA ALA A 144 -5.30 16.90 12.90
C ALA A 144 -4.32 17.69 12.01
N VAL A 145 -3.15 17.12 11.73
CA VAL A 145 -2.14 17.79 10.88
C VAL A 145 -2.48 17.67 9.40
N PRO A 146 -2.05 18.61 8.55
CA PRO A 146 -2.21 18.53 7.11
C PRO A 146 -1.55 17.28 6.53
N PHE A 147 -2.16 16.71 5.48
CA PHE A 147 -1.54 15.58 4.79
C PHE A 147 -1.93 15.48 3.33
N VAL A 148 -1.05 14.83 2.59
CA VAL A 148 -1.32 14.30 1.25
C VAL A 148 -1.25 12.78 1.32
N VAL A 149 -2.21 12.12 0.76
CA VAL A 149 -2.19 10.66 0.61
C VAL A 149 -2.32 10.27 -0.86
N VAL A 150 -1.47 9.35 -1.30
CA VAL A 150 -1.41 8.89 -2.68
C VAL A 150 -1.75 7.40 -2.74
N GLN A 151 -2.66 7.05 -3.64
CA GLN A 151 -3.01 5.67 -3.95
C GLN A 151 -2.82 5.41 -5.44
N ASN A 152 -2.03 4.39 -5.80
CA ASN A 152 -1.94 3.92 -7.17
C ASN A 152 -2.71 2.61 -7.33
N PRO A 153 -3.85 2.60 -8.02
CA PRO A 153 -4.64 1.39 -8.21
C PRO A 153 -3.84 0.33 -8.99
N GLY A 154 -3.93 -0.92 -8.56
CA GLY A 154 -3.30 -2.04 -9.26
C GLY A 154 -1.86 -2.36 -8.86
N TYR A 155 -1.28 -1.67 -7.89
CA TYR A 155 0.01 -2.06 -7.33
C TYR A 155 -0.12 -3.34 -6.49
N LEU A 156 0.18 -4.48 -7.10
CA LEU A 156 0.17 -5.82 -6.47
C LEU A 156 -1.11 -6.12 -5.66
N ASN A 157 -2.21 -5.43 -5.91
CA ASN A 157 -3.43 -5.47 -5.11
C ASN A 157 -3.20 -5.21 -3.60
N LEU A 158 -2.19 -4.42 -3.29
CA LEU A 158 -1.87 -4.01 -1.93
C LEU A 158 -2.36 -2.59 -1.65
N HIS A 159 -2.61 -2.31 -0.38
CA HIS A 159 -2.88 -0.96 0.10
C HIS A 159 -4.10 -0.27 -0.55
N GLN A 160 -4.99 -1.02 -1.17
CA GLN A 160 -6.04 -0.48 -2.05
C GLN A 160 -7.04 0.46 -1.34
N PHE A 161 -7.23 0.33 -0.04
CA PHE A 161 -8.26 1.07 0.69
C PHE A 161 -7.72 2.10 1.68
N GLY A 162 -6.46 2.02 2.06
CA GLY A 162 -5.92 2.82 3.15
C GLY A 162 -5.95 4.31 2.90
N ALA A 163 -5.67 4.73 1.68
CA ALA A 163 -5.68 6.15 1.32
C ALA A 163 -7.09 6.75 1.38
N TYR A 164 -8.08 6.01 0.91
CA TYR A 164 -9.48 6.44 0.95
C TYR A 164 -9.98 6.51 2.39
N ASP A 165 -9.73 5.46 3.17
CA ASP A 165 -10.10 5.40 4.58
C ASP A 165 -9.48 6.55 5.40
N LEU A 166 -8.20 6.85 5.18
CA LEU A 166 -7.53 7.98 5.79
C LEU A 166 -8.14 9.31 5.36
N PHE A 167 -8.35 9.51 4.07
CA PHE A 167 -8.89 10.75 3.53
C PHE A 167 -10.30 11.04 4.04
N GLU A 168 -11.15 10.03 4.13
CA GLU A 168 -12.53 10.16 4.57
C GLU A 168 -12.65 10.37 6.08
N ASN A 169 -11.84 9.66 6.88
CA ASN A 169 -12.04 9.53 8.32
C ASN A 169 -11.06 10.33 9.20
N ALA A 170 -10.03 10.97 8.62
CA ALA A 170 -9.12 11.81 9.41
C ALA A 170 -9.83 13.05 9.97
N GLY A 171 -9.46 13.43 11.21
CA GLY A 171 -9.95 14.66 11.84
C GLY A 171 -9.32 15.94 11.28
N THR A 172 -8.39 15.84 10.36
CA THR A 172 -7.81 16.98 9.64
C THR A 172 -8.91 17.75 8.89
N PRO A 173 -8.97 19.08 8.99
CA PRO A 173 -9.89 19.88 8.23
C PRO A 173 -9.85 19.61 6.73
N ALA A 174 -10.99 19.72 6.09
CA ALA A 174 -11.16 19.32 4.69
C ALA A 174 -10.25 20.07 3.72
N ASP A 175 -9.96 21.31 3.97
CA ASP A 175 -9.09 22.20 3.20
C ASP A 175 -7.59 21.92 3.40
N ARG A 176 -7.24 21.01 4.30
CA ARG A 176 -5.86 20.66 4.67
C ARG A 176 -5.52 19.19 4.44
N ARG A 177 -6.32 18.50 3.65
CA ARG A 177 -6.07 17.09 3.26
C ARG A 177 -6.32 16.87 1.78
N TRP A 178 -5.41 16.16 1.13
CA TRP A 178 -5.43 15.90 -0.30
C TRP A 178 -5.32 14.41 -0.58
N LEU A 179 -6.11 13.96 -1.54
CA LEU A 179 -6.07 12.59 -2.07
C LEU A 179 -5.63 12.63 -3.54
N ILE A 180 -4.58 11.86 -3.85
CA ILE A 180 -4.14 11.68 -5.22
C ILE A 180 -4.31 10.20 -5.58
N ILE A 181 -5.15 9.93 -6.56
CA ILE A 181 -5.32 8.60 -7.13
C ILE A 181 -4.49 8.55 -8.41
N GLY A 182 -3.33 7.90 -8.31
CA GLY A 182 -2.34 7.83 -9.40
C GLY A 182 -2.71 6.85 -10.50
N SER A 183 -1.86 6.77 -11.51
CA SER A 183 -2.03 5.81 -12.59
C SER A 183 -1.74 4.39 -12.10
N PRO A 184 -2.42 3.37 -12.66
CA PRO A 184 -2.03 1.99 -12.42
C PRO A 184 -0.62 1.72 -12.98
N ALA A 185 0.05 0.74 -12.37
CA ALA A 185 1.36 0.27 -12.82
C ALA A 185 2.50 1.30 -12.83
N PHE A 186 2.43 2.32 -11.98
CA PHE A 186 3.49 3.35 -11.88
C PHE A 186 3.87 4.00 -13.23
N GLU A 187 2.90 4.29 -14.07
CA GLU A 187 3.14 4.99 -15.33
C GLU A 187 3.85 6.35 -15.13
N LEU A 188 3.71 6.94 -13.95
CA LEU A 188 4.45 8.13 -13.57
C LEU A 188 5.76 7.76 -12.90
N PRO A 189 6.87 8.40 -13.26
CA PRO A 189 8.15 8.21 -12.60
C PRO A 189 8.07 8.52 -11.10
N ALA A 190 8.76 7.74 -10.28
CA ALA A 190 8.73 7.89 -8.81
C ALA A 190 9.15 9.28 -8.33
N TYR A 191 9.98 9.99 -9.07
CA TYR A 191 10.41 11.35 -8.72
C TYR A 191 9.29 12.39 -8.79
N HIS A 192 8.20 12.15 -9.50
CA HIS A 192 7.04 13.05 -9.49
C HIS A 192 6.44 13.18 -8.09
N TRP A 193 6.38 12.08 -7.33
CA TRP A 193 5.90 12.12 -5.97
C TRP A 193 6.84 12.89 -5.04
N GLN A 194 8.14 12.83 -5.30
CA GLN A 194 9.12 13.60 -4.53
C GLN A 194 8.98 15.10 -4.78
N LEU A 195 8.79 15.52 -6.02
CA LEU A 195 8.56 16.93 -6.37
C LEU A 195 7.23 17.43 -5.82
N GLU A 196 6.20 16.62 -5.89
CA GLU A 196 4.90 16.92 -5.29
C GLU A 196 5.01 17.08 -3.77
N ALA A 197 5.69 16.16 -3.11
CA ALA A 197 5.91 16.23 -1.67
C ALA A 197 6.76 17.45 -1.28
N LEU A 198 7.77 17.79 -2.07
CA LEU A 198 8.59 18.98 -1.84
C LEU A 198 7.74 20.25 -1.91
N ALA A 199 6.90 20.39 -2.93
CA ALA A 199 6.01 21.55 -3.08
C ALA A 199 5.03 21.66 -1.89
N PHE A 200 4.47 20.53 -1.43
CA PHE A 200 3.62 20.50 -0.24
C PHE A 200 4.38 20.90 1.03
N PHE A 201 5.60 20.39 1.21
CA PHE A 201 6.38 20.69 2.40
C PHE A 201 6.94 22.12 2.41
N ASP A 202 7.30 22.66 1.25
CA ASP A 202 7.72 24.07 1.12
C ASP A 202 6.59 25.01 1.51
N HIS A 203 5.37 24.75 1.03
CA HIS A 203 4.18 25.46 1.46
C HIS A 203 3.96 25.32 2.97
N LEU A 204 3.98 24.08 3.49
CA LEU A 204 3.66 23.79 4.88
C LEU A 204 4.67 24.32 5.90
N LEU A 205 5.98 24.23 5.59
CA LEU A 205 7.06 24.56 6.53
C LEU A 205 7.57 25.99 6.40
N TYR A 206 7.56 26.52 5.18
CA TYR A 206 8.17 27.83 4.87
C TYR A 206 7.14 28.86 4.43
N GLY A 207 5.86 28.47 4.30
CA GLY A 207 4.81 29.37 3.81
C GLY A 207 5.03 29.78 2.35
N ALA A 208 5.66 28.89 1.54
CA ALA A 208 5.90 29.20 0.16
C ALA A 208 4.58 29.41 -0.59
N GLU A 209 4.44 30.54 -1.29
CA GLU A 209 3.30 30.89 -2.12
C GLU A 209 3.38 30.16 -3.47
N ASN A 210 3.39 28.84 -3.42
CA ASN A 210 3.50 27.96 -4.61
C ASN A 210 2.15 27.46 -5.11
N GLY A 211 1.05 27.95 -4.54
CA GLY A 211 -0.32 27.61 -4.95
C GLY A 211 -0.78 26.21 -4.49
N TYR A 212 -0.07 25.59 -3.56
CA TYR A 212 -0.43 24.23 -3.13
C TYR A 212 -1.82 24.18 -2.47
N GLU A 213 -2.16 25.16 -1.65
CA GLU A 213 -3.45 25.29 -0.97
C GLU A 213 -4.64 25.43 -1.94
N SER A 214 -4.40 25.96 -3.13
CA SER A 214 -5.43 26.13 -4.16
C SER A 214 -5.63 24.90 -5.06
N GLN A 215 -4.81 23.85 -4.87
CA GLN A 215 -4.96 22.63 -5.63
C GLN A 215 -6.24 21.89 -5.24
N ALA A 216 -6.84 21.22 -6.22
CA ALA A 216 -8.02 20.38 -5.98
C ALA A 216 -7.72 19.31 -4.91
N ARG A 217 -8.64 19.17 -3.96
CA ARG A 217 -8.49 18.21 -2.84
C ARG A 217 -8.36 16.78 -3.30
N VAL A 218 -9.04 16.42 -4.40
CA VAL A 218 -8.96 15.11 -5.03
C VAL A 218 -8.45 15.26 -6.45
N ARG A 219 -7.38 14.58 -6.77
CA ARG A 219 -6.84 14.46 -8.13
C ARG A 219 -6.79 12.99 -8.49
N TYR A 220 -7.38 12.59 -9.58
CA TYR A 220 -7.48 11.20 -9.96
C TYR A 220 -7.13 10.95 -11.41
N TRP A 221 -6.38 9.89 -11.66
CA TRP A 221 -5.99 9.49 -13.00
C TRP A 221 -7.17 8.89 -13.75
N ARG A 222 -7.46 9.41 -14.93
CA ARG A 222 -8.47 8.89 -15.84
C ARG A 222 -7.83 7.93 -16.82
N GLN A 223 -8.08 6.63 -16.64
CA GLN A 223 -7.64 5.63 -17.59
C GLN A 223 -8.27 5.88 -18.95
N GLY A 224 -7.54 5.58 -20.02
CA GLY A 224 -7.98 5.85 -21.40
C GLY A 224 -7.74 7.29 -21.84
N ALA A 225 -8.15 8.27 -21.07
CA ALA A 225 -7.85 9.68 -21.35
C ALA A 225 -6.40 10.08 -21.06
N ARG A 226 -5.70 9.31 -20.22
CA ARG A 226 -4.30 9.53 -19.78
C ARG A 226 -4.06 10.95 -19.24
N THR A 227 -5.01 11.43 -18.47
CA THR A 227 -4.97 12.76 -17.84
C THR A 227 -5.53 12.69 -16.43
N TYR A 228 -5.14 13.64 -15.59
CA TYR A 228 -5.76 13.81 -14.29
C TYR A 228 -7.11 14.52 -14.41
N GLY A 229 -8.10 14.01 -13.67
CA GLY A 229 -9.30 14.74 -13.28
C GLY A 229 -9.11 15.35 -11.90
N SER A 230 -10.01 16.27 -11.55
CA SER A 230 -10.05 16.89 -10.23
C SER A 230 -11.47 16.89 -9.67
N ALA A 231 -11.58 16.84 -8.35
CA ALA A 231 -12.86 16.94 -7.65
C ALA A 231 -12.65 17.61 -6.27
N SER A 232 -13.75 18.06 -5.71
CA SER A 232 -13.76 18.68 -4.37
C SER A 232 -13.76 17.65 -3.26
N ASP A 233 -14.19 16.41 -3.52
CA ASP A 233 -14.28 15.35 -2.52
C ASP A 233 -14.21 13.95 -3.13
N TRP A 234 -14.13 12.92 -2.26
CA TRP A 234 -14.20 11.51 -2.60
C TRP A 234 -15.14 10.77 -1.64
N PRO A 235 -16.03 9.87 -2.15
CA PRO A 235 -16.29 9.59 -3.57
C PRO A 235 -16.66 10.84 -4.36
N LEU A 236 -16.48 10.79 -5.70
CA LEU A 236 -16.77 11.95 -6.55
C LEU A 236 -18.21 12.44 -6.32
N PRO A 237 -18.44 13.74 -6.04
CA PRO A 237 -19.76 14.25 -5.68
C PRO A 237 -20.87 13.93 -6.68
N ASP A 238 -20.51 13.88 -7.97
CA ASP A 238 -21.45 13.60 -9.07
C ASP A 238 -21.55 12.09 -9.40
N SER A 239 -20.93 11.22 -8.60
CA SER A 239 -21.00 9.77 -8.82
C SER A 239 -22.26 9.17 -8.22
N ALA A 240 -22.85 8.21 -8.92
CA ALA A 240 -23.96 7.43 -8.42
C ALA A 240 -23.58 5.95 -8.30
N PRO A 241 -23.95 5.25 -7.22
CA PRO A 241 -23.70 3.82 -7.08
C PRO A 241 -24.43 3.03 -8.17
N LEU A 242 -23.70 2.19 -8.88
CA LEU A 242 -24.28 1.21 -9.80
C LEU A 242 -24.18 -0.17 -9.18
N ARG A 243 -25.33 -0.77 -8.86
CA ARG A 243 -25.39 -2.15 -8.37
C ARG A 243 -25.54 -3.11 -9.55
N LEU A 244 -24.62 -4.05 -9.62
CA LEU A 244 -24.65 -5.13 -10.60
C LEU A 244 -24.58 -6.47 -9.85
N TYR A 245 -25.30 -7.45 -10.37
CA TYR A 245 -25.35 -8.80 -9.83
C TYR A 245 -24.62 -9.75 -10.78
N LEU A 246 -23.89 -10.70 -10.21
CA LEU A 246 -23.30 -11.80 -10.96
C LEU A 246 -24.41 -12.80 -11.30
N ALA A 247 -24.56 -13.10 -12.57
CA ALA A 247 -25.47 -14.13 -13.06
C ALA A 247 -24.70 -15.21 -13.84
N SER A 248 -25.10 -16.46 -13.69
CA SER A 248 -24.55 -17.55 -14.52
C SER A 248 -24.95 -17.39 -15.98
N GLY A 249 -24.11 -17.82 -16.89
CA GLY A 249 -24.37 -17.78 -18.34
C GLY A 249 -25.25 -18.91 -18.87
N GLY A 250 -25.85 -19.72 -18.01
CA GLY A 250 -26.57 -20.93 -18.37
C GLY A 250 -25.72 -22.20 -18.19
N ASP A 251 -25.88 -23.19 -19.05
CA ASP A 251 -25.16 -24.48 -18.95
C ASP A 251 -23.65 -24.39 -19.21
N ASP A 252 -23.19 -23.29 -19.80
CA ASP A 252 -21.78 -23.02 -20.00
C ASP A 252 -21.17 -22.36 -18.77
N ARG A 253 -20.37 -23.13 -18.01
CA ARG A 253 -19.63 -22.65 -16.83
C ARG A 253 -18.57 -21.60 -17.14
N ALA A 254 -18.27 -21.34 -18.40
CA ALA A 254 -17.28 -20.37 -18.82
C ALA A 254 -17.84 -18.97 -19.03
N THR A 255 -19.15 -18.83 -19.18
CA THR A 255 -19.80 -17.53 -19.42
C THR A 255 -20.55 -17.03 -18.22
N HIS A 256 -20.14 -15.87 -17.72
CA HIS A 256 -20.85 -15.14 -16.66
C HIS A 256 -21.22 -13.75 -17.15
N ARG A 257 -22.30 -13.19 -16.63
CA ARG A 257 -22.76 -11.85 -17.00
C ARG A 257 -23.05 -11.01 -15.78
N LEU A 258 -22.95 -9.71 -15.94
CA LEU A 258 -23.42 -8.74 -14.95
C LEU A 258 -24.83 -8.27 -15.34
N THR A 259 -25.75 -8.31 -14.41
CA THR A 259 -27.14 -7.87 -14.61
C THR A 259 -27.51 -6.75 -13.63
N ARG A 260 -28.43 -5.88 -14.04
CA ARG A 260 -28.95 -4.84 -13.14
C ARG A 260 -30.03 -5.36 -12.19
N GLU A 261 -30.66 -6.44 -12.56
CA GLU A 261 -31.70 -7.10 -11.77
C GLU A 261 -31.13 -8.30 -11.03
N LEU A 262 -31.64 -8.57 -9.86
CA LEU A 262 -31.24 -9.75 -9.07
C LEU A 262 -31.63 -11.01 -9.86
N PRO A 263 -30.69 -11.90 -10.16
CA PRO A 263 -31.02 -13.16 -10.84
C PRO A 263 -32.01 -13.98 -10.03
N THR A 264 -33.06 -14.46 -10.68
CA THR A 264 -34.12 -15.28 -10.05
C THR A 264 -33.79 -16.77 -10.05
N ASP A 265 -32.86 -17.17 -10.85
CA ASP A 265 -32.36 -18.54 -11.02
C ASP A 265 -31.32 -18.84 -9.94
N GLY A 266 -31.82 -19.30 -8.84
CA GLY A 266 -31.19 -20.09 -7.76
C GLY A 266 -29.65 -20.07 -7.62
N LEU A 267 -29.05 -18.92 -7.51
CA LEU A 267 -27.60 -18.71 -7.33
C LEU A 267 -27.10 -18.92 -5.90
N ASN A 268 -27.76 -19.69 -5.09
CA ASN A 268 -27.31 -20.02 -3.75
C ASN A 268 -27.39 -21.52 -3.50
N ARG A 269 -26.58 -22.28 -4.22
CA ARG A 269 -26.26 -23.66 -3.82
C ARG A 269 -24.78 -23.92 -3.98
#